data_224993317f682b75b695ba00452763ae
#
_entry.id   224993317f682b75b695ba00452763ae
#
_cell.length_a   1.000
_cell.length_b   1.000
_cell.length_c   1.000
_cell.angle_alpha   90.00
_cell.angle_beta   90.00
_cell.angle_gamma   90.00
#
_symmetry.space_group_name_H-M   'P 1'
#
loop_
_entity.id
_entity.type
_entity.pdbx_description
1 polymer ?
#
loop_
_entity_poly.entity_id
_entity_poly.type
_entity_poly.pdbx_seq_one_letter_code
_entity_poly.pdbx_strand_id
1 'polypeptide(L)'
;GGLHGALYHVTSLQADDGHGTLREACRAKEPLWVVFEVSGDIHLHTYLRVSSHKTIDGRGQRVRLTGKGLQLKDCHHVIVCNLQFEAGRGHDVDGIQIKPGSTNIWIDRCSLADYDDGLIDITRQSTDITVSRCHFARHDKTMLIGADPKHVDDRCIRVTIHHCFFDGTRQRHPRLRFGKVHLYNNYTRDWGIYAVCAGVEAQIVSQCNIYEGGHKKTVFKYMPEKAADREET
;
A
#
# COMPACT_ATOMS: atom_id res chain seq x y z
N GLY A 1 -6.65 14.57 -2.71
CA GLY A 1 -5.34 14.86 -3.32
C GLY A 1 -5.07 16.34 -3.45
N GLY A 2 -4.12 16.66 -4.29
CA GLY A 2 -3.64 18.04 -4.50
C GLY A 2 -4.39 18.86 -5.56
N LEU A 3 -5.62 18.51 -5.90
CA LEU A 3 -6.36 19.09 -7.04
C LEU A 3 -6.44 20.64 -7.03
N HIS A 4 -6.54 21.24 -5.85
CA HIS A 4 -6.61 22.71 -5.72
C HIS A 4 -5.28 23.31 -5.26
N GLY A 5 -4.22 22.50 -5.23
CA GLY A 5 -2.88 22.94 -4.88
C GLY A 5 -2.07 23.42 -6.08
N ALA A 6 -0.92 24.02 -5.79
CA ALA A 6 0.04 24.37 -6.83
C ALA A 6 0.60 23.12 -7.52
N LEU A 7 0.97 23.28 -8.79
CA LEU A 7 1.71 22.26 -9.51
C LEU A 7 3.19 22.32 -9.07
N TYR A 8 3.70 21.17 -8.58
CA TYR A 8 5.09 21.04 -8.21
C TYR A 8 5.81 20.10 -9.18
N HIS A 9 6.92 20.55 -9.73
CA HIS A 9 7.72 19.80 -10.69
C HIS A 9 8.93 19.16 -9.99
N VAL A 10 8.98 17.83 -9.98
CA VAL A 10 10.18 17.10 -9.55
C VAL A 10 11.17 17.10 -10.69
N THR A 11 12.27 17.81 -10.50
CA THR A 11 13.33 17.99 -11.50
C THR A 11 14.63 17.26 -11.11
N SER A 12 14.67 16.67 -9.91
CA SER A 12 15.83 15.97 -9.38
C SER A 12 15.47 14.57 -8.87
N LEU A 13 16.33 13.60 -9.13
CA LEU A 13 16.24 12.23 -8.59
C LEU A 13 16.91 12.09 -7.21
N GLN A 14 17.42 13.16 -6.63
CA GLN A 14 18.01 13.12 -5.29
C GLN A 14 16.95 12.79 -4.24
N ALA A 15 17.37 12.06 -3.21
CA ALA A 15 16.49 11.57 -2.14
C ALA A 15 16.39 12.53 -0.94
N ASP A 16 17.16 13.61 -0.94
CA ASP A 16 17.15 14.65 0.09
C ASP A 16 15.96 15.62 -0.06
N ASP A 17 15.92 16.66 0.72
CA ASP A 17 14.91 17.71 0.72
C ASP A 17 15.33 19.01 0.00
N GLY A 18 16.33 18.89 -0.89
CA GLY A 18 16.74 19.99 -1.75
C GLY A 18 15.65 20.39 -2.74
N HIS A 19 15.83 21.56 -3.33
CA HIS A 19 14.88 22.11 -4.31
C HIS A 19 14.68 21.17 -5.51
N GLY A 20 13.42 20.98 -5.89
CA GLY A 20 13.04 20.13 -7.01
C GLY A 20 13.02 18.64 -6.70
N THR A 21 13.20 18.23 -5.45
CA THR A 21 13.12 16.81 -5.04
C THR A 21 11.70 16.38 -4.67
N LEU A 22 11.43 15.09 -4.79
CA LEU A 22 10.17 14.52 -4.32
C LEU A 22 9.98 14.71 -2.81
N ARG A 23 11.05 14.64 -2.02
CA ARG A 23 10.99 14.81 -0.56
C ARG A 23 10.56 16.20 -0.16
N GLU A 24 11.06 17.23 -0.82
CA GLU A 24 10.60 18.61 -0.61
C GLU A 24 9.09 18.72 -0.81
N ALA A 25 8.58 18.22 -1.93
CA ALA A 25 7.14 18.22 -2.23
C ALA A 25 6.31 17.46 -1.18
N CYS A 26 6.77 16.27 -0.77
CA CYS A 26 6.04 15.45 0.19
C CYS A 26 5.99 16.05 1.59
N ARG A 27 6.99 16.82 2.01
CA ARG A 27 7.05 17.52 3.29
C ARG A 27 6.26 18.81 3.34
N ALA A 28 6.00 19.43 2.20
CA ALA A 28 5.26 20.68 2.09
C ALA A 28 3.89 20.55 2.80
N LYS A 29 3.50 21.56 3.56
CA LYS A 29 2.22 21.54 4.30
C LYS A 29 1.04 21.89 3.42
N GLU A 30 1.27 22.72 2.40
CA GLU A 30 0.27 23.13 1.42
C GLU A 30 -0.15 21.98 0.49
N PRO A 31 -1.36 22.02 -0.05
CA PRO A 31 -1.79 21.10 -1.10
C PRO A 31 -0.91 21.22 -2.33
N LEU A 32 -0.44 20.09 -2.89
CA LEU A 32 0.36 20.07 -4.09
C LEU A 32 -0.08 18.95 -5.04
N TRP A 33 -0.05 19.26 -6.33
CA TRP A 33 -0.04 18.24 -7.39
C TRP A 33 1.40 18.08 -7.88
N VAL A 34 1.99 16.94 -7.55
CA VAL A 34 3.40 16.65 -7.80
C VAL A 34 3.53 15.86 -9.09
N VAL A 35 4.22 16.41 -10.07
CA VAL A 35 4.53 15.78 -11.36
C VAL A 35 6.03 15.66 -11.55
N PHE A 36 6.46 14.79 -12.44
CA PHE A 36 7.88 14.50 -12.67
C PHE A 36 8.31 14.97 -14.05
N GLU A 37 9.46 15.65 -14.13
CA GLU A 37 10.13 16.01 -15.38
C GLU A 37 11.33 15.09 -15.65
N VAL A 38 11.63 14.17 -14.74
CA VAL A 38 12.77 13.25 -14.79
C VAL A 38 12.30 11.81 -14.65
N SER A 39 13.02 10.90 -15.28
CA SER A 39 12.85 9.46 -15.12
C SER A 39 14.08 8.84 -14.48
N GLY A 40 13.91 7.82 -13.67
CA GLY A 40 15.01 7.10 -13.04
C GLY A 40 14.68 6.67 -11.62
N ASP A 41 15.73 6.26 -10.90
CA ASP A 41 15.61 5.77 -9.53
C ASP A 41 15.82 6.91 -8.53
N ILE A 42 14.91 6.98 -7.56
CA ILE A 42 15.09 7.78 -6.34
C ILE A 42 15.43 6.78 -5.23
N HIS A 43 16.70 6.76 -4.82
CA HIS A 43 17.17 5.84 -3.77
C HIS A 43 16.99 6.46 -2.39
N LEU A 44 15.95 6.00 -1.68
CA LEU A 44 15.59 6.51 -0.36
C LEU A 44 16.46 5.88 0.73
N HIS A 45 17.13 6.70 1.54
CA HIS A 45 17.87 6.26 2.73
C HIS A 45 16.96 6.17 3.97
N THR A 46 15.89 6.95 3.99
CA THR A 46 14.85 6.94 5.01
C THR A 46 13.48 6.90 4.34
N TYR A 47 12.45 6.47 5.07
CA TYR A 47 11.09 6.57 4.57
C TYR A 47 10.75 7.98 4.10
N LEU A 48 10.03 8.05 3.00
CA LEU A 48 9.51 9.30 2.48
C LEU A 48 8.15 9.58 3.10
N ARG A 49 8.10 10.50 4.05
CA ARG A 49 6.85 10.93 4.67
C ARG A 49 6.06 11.83 3.76
N VAL A 50 4.78 11.52 3.60
CA VAL A 50 3.86 12.30 2.78
C VAL A 50 2.88 13.02 3.68
N SER A 51 2.80 14.35 3.56
CA SER A 51 1.80 15.15 4.25
C SER A 51 0.47 15.16 3.52
N SER A 52 -0.59 15.66 4.16
CA SER A 52 -1.94 15.67 3.60
C SER A 52 -2.07 16.49 2.30
N HIS A 53 -3.13 16.22 1.55
CA HIS A 53 -3.49 16.94 0.33
C HIS A 53 -2.40 16.92 -0.75
N LYS A 54 -1.88 15.72 -1.04
CA LYS A 54 -0.90 15.50 -2.10
C LYS A 54 -1.48 14.60 -3.19
N THR A 55 -1.21 14.94 -4.43
CA THR A 55 -1.27 14.00 -5.55
C THR A 55 0.14 13.81 -6.06
N ILE A 56 0.69 12.60 -5.92
CA ILE A 56 2.01 12.24 -6.45
C ILE A 56 1.75 11.47 -7.73
N ASP A 57 1.99 12.12 -8.86
CA ASP A 57 1.56 11.68 -10.19
C ASP A 57 2.76 11.34 -11.07
N GLY A 58 3.04 10.05 -11.20
CA GLY A 58 4.17 9.54 -11.99
C GLY A 58 3.89 9.41 -13.49
N ARG A 59 2.71 9.84 -13.98
CA ARG A 59 2.37 9.72 -15.41
C ARG A 59 3.35 10.49 -16.30
N GLY A 60 3.67 9.89 -17.43
CA GLY A 60 4.59 10.49 -18.42
C GLY A 60 6.07 10.22 -18.15
N GLN A 61 6.43 9.76 -16.96
CA GLN A 61 7.81 9.41 -16.60
C GLN A 61 7.87 8.00 -16.02
N ARG A 62 9.08 7.44 -15.97
CA ARG A 62 9.36 6.16 -15.29
C ARG A 62 10.17 6.45 -14.02
N VAL A 63 9.49 6.56 -12.92
CA VAL A 63 10.10 6.84 -11.62
C VAL A 63 9.98 5.61 -10.72
N ARG A 64 11.11 5.16 -10.19
CA ARG A 64 11.19 4.03 -9.28
C ARG A 64 11.76 4.49 -7.93
N LEU A 65 11.05 4.19 -6.86
CA LEU A 65 11.52 4.40 -5.50
C LEU A 65 12.19 3.12 -5.00
N THR A 66 13.40 3.23 -4.48
CA THR A 66 14.22 2.13 -3.97
C THR A 66 14.75 2.43 -2.57
N GLY A 67 15.33 1.43 -1.90
CA GLY A 67 15.95 1.55 -0.58
C GLY A 67 14.95 1.56 0.56
N LYS A 68 14.06 2.52 0.59
CA LYS A 68 12.92 2.61 1.51
C LYS A 68 11.63 2.87 0.70
N GLY A 69 10.51 3.06 1.40
CA GLY A 69 9.21 3.29 0.78
C GLY A 69 8.57 4.62 1.18
N LEU A 70 7.29 4.75 0.88
CA LEU A 70 6.45 5.83 1.38
C LEU A 70 5.91 5.52 2.77
N GLN A 71 5.81 6.55 3.60
CA GLN A 71 5.11 6.49 4.87
C GLN A 71 4.02 7.57 4.93
N LEU A 72 2.78 7.10 4.97
CA LEU A 72 1.59 7.93 5.14
C LEU A 72 1.17 7.82 6.60
N LYS A 73 1.58 8.81 7.41
CA LYS A 73 1.38 8.84 8.85
C LYS A 73 0.59 10.07 9.25
N ASP A 74 -0.55 9.87 9.91
CA ASP A 74 -1.44 10.94 10.38
C ASP A 74 -1.74 11.96 9.25
N CYS A 75 -2.03 11.46 8.06
CA CYS A 75 -2.32 12.28 6.89
C CYS A 75 -3.59 11.84 6.18
N HIS A 76 -4.10 12.71 5.33
CA HIS A 76 -5.35 12.45 4.62
C HIS A 76 -5.38 13.10 3.23
N HIS A 77 -6.28 12.61 2.39
CA HIS A 77 -6.48 13.12 1.04
C HIS A 77 -5.18 13.07 0.20
N VAL A 78 -4.60 11.87 0.10
CA VAL A 78 -3.38 11.61 -0.68
C VAL A 78 -3.69 10.66 -1.82
N ILE A 79 -3.22 10.99 -3.01
CA ILE A 79 -3.24 10.13 -4.19
C ILE A 79 -1.79 9.84 -4.59
N VAL A 80 -1.48 8.56 -4.81
CA VAL A 80 -0.19 8.11 -5.34
C VAL A 80 -0.47 7.29 -6.59
N CYS A 81 0.03 7.70 -7.73
CA CYS A 81 -0.22 6.95 -8.95
C CYS A 81 0.97 6.87 -9.90
N ASN A 82 1.01 5.77 -10.66
CA ASN A 82 1.98 5.53 -11.73
C ASN A 82 3.44 5.60 -11.27
N LEU A 83 3.75 5.06 -10.09
CA LEU A 83 5.10 4.90 -9.57
C LEU A 83 5.48 3.42 -9.48
N GLN A 84 6.78 3.15 -9.49
CA GLN A 84 7.36 1.85 -9.22
C GLN A 84 8.04 1.85 -7.85
N PHE A 85 7.89 0.74 -7.10
CA PHE A 85 8.51 0.52 -5.80
C PHE A 85 9.25 -0.81 -5.87
N GLU A 86 10.57 -0.80 -5.70
CA GLU A 86 11.37 -2.01 -5.81
C GLU A 86 12.69 -1.87 -5.01
N ALA A 87 13.23 -3.01 -4.59
CA ALA A 87 14.51 -3.08 -3.91
C ALA A 87 14.56 -2.29 -2.58
N GLY A 88 13.50 -2.38 -1.78
CA GLY A 88 13.49 -1.85 -0.41
C GLY A 88 14.24 -2.76 0.54
N ARG A 89 15.15 -2.20 1.35
CA ARG A 89 16.03 -2.99 2.21
C ARG A 89 16.05 -2.50 3.65
N GLY A 90 16.06 -3.46 4.56
CA GLY A 90 16.16 -3.27 6.00
C GLY A 90 15.02 -3.93 6.78
N HIS A 91 15.18 -4.00 8.09
CA HIS A 91 14.17 -4.57 8.97
C HIS A 91 12.86 -3.75 8.92
N ASP A 92 11.73 -4.42 8.77
CA ASP A 92 10.37 -3.83 8.72
C ASP A 92 10.23 -2.77 7.59
N VAL A 93 10.90 -3.00 6.43
CA VAL A 93 10.83 -2.07 5.31
C VAL A 93 9.80 -2.52 4.29
N ASP A 94 8.73 -1.75 4.21
CA ASP A 94 7.62 -1.93 3.27
C ASP A 94 7.68 -0.92 2.12
N GLY A 95 7.04 -1.25 1.02
CA GLY A 95 6.89 -0.33 -0.10
C GLY A 95 6.07 0.91 0.26
N ILE A 96 4.89 0.69 0.84
CA ILE A 96 3.99 1.77 1.29
C ILE A 96 3.44 1.40 2.66
N GLN A 97 3.73 2.21 3.67
CA GLN A 97 3.14 2.11 5.01
C GLN A 97 2.06 3.18 5.19
N ILE A 98 0.83 2.75 5.49
CA ILE A 98 -0.30 3.64 5.79
C ILE A 98 -0.66 3.41 7.25
N LYS A 99 0.01 4.12 8.14
CA LYS A 99 -0.11 4.00 9.61
C LYS A 99 0.61 5.13 10.34
N PRO A 100 0.12 5.57 11.52
CA PRO A 100 -1.24 5.39 12.01
C PRO A 100 -2.20 6.46 11.45
N GLY A 101 -3.50 6.26 11.66
CA GLY A 101 -4.52 7.30 11.61
C GLY A 101 -4.71 8.02 10.28
N SER A 102 -4.25 7.44 9.17
CA SER A 102 -4.37 8.08 7.86
C SER A 102 -5.68 7.70 7.17
N THR A 103 -6.29 8.66 6.44
CA THR A 103 -7.59 8.47 5.82
C THR A 103 -7.67 9.04 4.41
N ASN A 104 -8.62 8.54 3.61
CA ASN A 104 -8.85 9.06 2.27
C ASN A 104 -7.58 8.99 1.40
N ILE A 105 -7.03 7.79 1.28
CA ILE A 105 -5.83 7.50 0.52
C ILE A 105 -6.19 6.68 -0.72
N TRP A 106 -5.64 7.03 -1.85
CA TRP A 106 -5.78 6.28 -3.09
C TRP A 106 -4.43 5.95 -3.70
N ILE A 107 -4.13 4.65 -3.78
CA ILE A 107 -2.94 4.12 -4.47
C ILE A 107 -3.42 3.52 -5.79
N ASP A 108 -2.96 4.05 -6.91
CA ASP A 108 -3.47 3.67 -8.22
C ASP A 108 -2.35 3.44 -9.24
N ARG A 109 -2.47 2.40 -10.05
CA ARG A 109 -1.53 2.12 -11.15
C ARG A 109 -0.06 2.11 -10.73
N CYS A 110 0.25 1.63 -9.53
CA CYS A 110 1.61 1.44 -9.06
C CYS A 110 2.06 -0.01 -9.27
N SER A 111 3.36 -0.20 -9.45
CA SER A 111 4.00 -1.52 -9.48
C SER A 111 4.88 -1.68 -8.25
N LEU A 112 4.71 -2.77 -7.51
CA LEU A 112 5.45 -3.02 -6.27
C LEU A 112 6.06 -4.43 -6.29
N ALA A 113 7.34 -4.53 -5.92
CA ALA A 113 8.08 -5.79 -5.86
C ALA A 113 9.29 -5.68 -4.92
N ASP A 114 9.80 -6.82 -4.44
CA ASP A 114 11.14 -6.97 -3.86
C ASP A 114 11.47 -5.98 -2.73
N TYR A 115 10.67 -6.02 -1.68
CA TYR A 115 10.96 -5.36 -0.39
C TYR A 115 11.33 -6.40 0.68
N ASP A 116 12.04 -6.00 1.72
CA ASP A 116 12.45 -6.94 2.77
C ASP A 116 11.28 -7.35 3.68
N ASP A 117 10.24 -6.53 3.84
CA ASP A 117 9.02 -6.94 4.56
C ASP A 117 7.80 -6.97 3.63
N GLY A 118 6.89 -6.04 3.69
CA GLY A 118 5.65 -6.04 2.91
C GLY A 118 5.68 -5.10 1.70
N LEU A 119 4.67 -5.17 0.84
CA LEU A 119 4.53 -4.19 -0.23
C LEU A 119 3.60 -3.06 0.16
N ILE A 120 2.43 -3.36 0.73
CA ILE A 120 1.52 -2.34 1.27
C ILE A 120 1.02 -2.81 2.64
N ASP A 121 1.22 -1.98 3.65
CA ASP A 121 0.70 -2.18 5.01
C ASP A 121 -0.30 -1.08 5.38
N ILE A 122 -1.50 -1.48 5.78
CA ILE A 122 -2.60 -0.60 6.21
C ILE A 122 -2.99 -1.00 7.62
N THR A 123 -2.58 -0.21 8.61
CA THR A 123 -2.72 -0.59 10.01
C THR A 123 -3.00 0.61 10.91
N ARG A 124 -3.18 0.36 12.20
CA ARG A 124 -3.28 1.41 13.21
C ARG A 124 -4.34 2.46 12.88
N GLN A 125 -5.58 1.97 12.65
CA GLN A 125 -6.77 2.80 12.44
C GLN A 125 -6.75 3.65 11.15
N SER A 126 -5.83 3.36 10.22
CA SER A 126 -5.89 3.99 8.90
C SER A 126 -7.08 3.40 8.12
N THR A 127 -7.91 4.27 7.53
CA THR A 127 -9.16 3.83 6.91
C THR A 127 -9.55 4.65 5.68
N ASP A 128 -10.61 4.21 4.98
CA ASP A 128 -11.09 4.86 3.75
C ASP A 128 -10.00 4.91 2.68
N ILE A 129 -9.47 3.73 2.38
CA ILE A 129 -8.33 3.56 1.48
C ILE A 129 -8.76 2.73 0.26
N THR A 130 -8.34 3.16 -0.91
CA THR A 130 -8.50 2.43 -2.16
C THR A 130 -7.14 2.08 -2.75
N VAL A 131 -6.98 0.80 -3.12
CA VAL A 131 -5.83 0.31 -3.90
C VAL A 131 -6.38 -0.24 -5.20
N SER A 132 -5.96 0.34 -6.33
CA SER A 132 -6.53 -0.02 -7.62
C SER A 132 -5.51 -0.10 -8.74
N ARG A 133 -5.75 -0.99 -9.69
CA ARG A 133 -4.94 -1.14 -10.90
C ARG A 133 -3.44 -1.26 -10.64
N CYS A 134 -3.07 -1.83 -9.48
CA CYS A 134 -1.69 -2.06 -9.09
C CYS A 134 -1.22 -3.45 -9.51
N HIS A 135 0.06 -3.57 -9.78
CA HIS A 135 0.74 -4.83 -10.07
C HIS A 135 1.70 -5.19 -8.94
N PHE A 136 1.53 -6.37 -8.37
CA PHE A 136 2.36 -6.93 -7.30
C PHE A 136 3.07 -8.18 -7.82
N ALA A 137 4.39 -8.23 -7.73
CA ALA A 137 5.18 -9.34 -8.25
C ALA A 137 6.45 -9.58 -7.44
N ARG A 138 7.08 -10.75 -7.63
CA ARG A 138 8.40 -11.11 -7.08
C ARG A 138 8.54 -10.77 -5.60
N HIS A 139 7.55 -11.22 -4.79
CA HIS A 139 7.53 -10.90 -3.37
C HIS A 139 6.83 -11.98 -2.53
N ASP A 140 7.10 -12.01 -1.24
CA ASP A 140 6.48 -12.94 -0.28
C ASP A 140 5.19 -12.35 0.30
N LYS A 141 5.29 -11.34 1.15
CA LYS A 141 4.19 -10.75 1.95
C LYS A 141 3.61 -9.52 1.24
N THR A 142 2.52 -9.67 0.52
CA THR A 142 2.07 -8.62 -0.40
C THR A 142 1.34 -7.48 0.31
N MET A 143 0.22 -7.74 0.98
CA MET A 143 -0.60 -6.70 1.58
C MET A 143 -1.12 -7.12 2.95
N LEU A 144 -0.80 -6.34 3.99
CA LEU A 144 -1.28 -6.53 5.35
C LEU A 144 -2.30 -5.43 5.70
N ILE A 145 -3.45 -5.85 6.21
CA ILE A 145 -4.49 -4.95 6.73
C ILE A 145 -4.82 -5.41 8.15
N GLY A 146 -4.45 -4.57 9.14
CA GLY A 146 -4.54 -4.96 10.56
C GLY A 146 -3.36 -5.84 11.00
N ALA A 147 -2.48 -5.29 11.83
CA ALA A 147 -1.18 -5.91 12.14
C ALA A 147 -1.24 -6.94 13.27
N ASP A 148 -2.15 -6.80 14.23
CA ASP A 148 -2.12 -7.57 15.48
C ASP A 148 -3.54 -7.77 16.05
N PRO A 149 -3.88 -8.96 16.62
CA PRO A 149 -5.15 -9.17 17.30
C PRO A 149 -5.37 -8.28 18.53
N LYS A 150 -4.33 -7.62 19.03
CA LYS A 150 -4.43 -6.63 20.11
C LYS A 150 -4.90 -5.26 19.65
N HIS A 151 -4.82 -4.97 18.36
CA HIS A 151 -5.23 -3.68 17.80
C HIS A 151 -6.72 -3.66 17.49
N VAL A 152 -7.55 -3.78 18.52
CA VAL A 152 -9.02 -3.90 18.40
C VAL A 152 -9.67 -2.69 17.75
N ASP A 153 -9.05 -1.52 17.85
CA ASP A 153 -9.53 -0.29 17.20
C ASP A 153 -9.43 -0.35 15.67
N ASP A 154 -8.66 -1.32 15.12
CA ASP A 154 -8.59 -1.58 13.69
C ASP A 154 -9.94 -2.07 13.09
N ARG A 155 -10.96 -2.31 13.93
CA ARG A 155 -12.36 -2.51 13.50
C ARG A 155 -12.89 -1.36 12.64
N CYS A 156 -12.31 -0.17 12.73
CA CYS A 156 -12.66 0.99 11.91
C CYS A 156 -12.16 0.91 10.48
N ILE A 157 -11.19 0.05 10.16
CA ILE A 157 -10.52 0.02 8.86
C ILE A 157 -11.49 -0.41 7.75
N ARG A 158 -11.54 0.38 6.69
CA ARG A 158 -12.28 0.10 5.45
C ARG A 158 -11.36 0.27 4.25
N VAL A 159 -11.26 -0.77 3.44
CA VAL A 159 -10.37 -0.77 2.27
C VAL A 159 -11.10 -1.34 1.06
N THR A 160 -10.95 -0.71 -0.08
CA THR A 160 -11.37 -1.24 -1.38
C THR A 160 -10.13 -1.61 -2.20
N ILE A 161 -10.10 -2.83 -2.73
CA ILE A 161 -9.02 -3.34 -3.58
C ILE A 161 -9.64 -3.81 -4.88
N HIS A 162 -9.31 -3.16 -6.00
CA HIS A 162 -9.94 -3.53 -7.27
C HIS A 162 -9.02 -3.39 -8.48
N HIS A 163 -9.27 -4.22 -9.48
CA HIS A 163 -8.53 -4.24 -10.74
C HIS A 163 -7.01 -4.39 -10.54
N CYS A 164 -6.60 -5.05 -9.45
CA CYS A 164 -5.20 -5.33 -9.16
C CYS A 164 -4.78 -6.68 -9.74
N PHE A 165 -3.50 -6.81 -10.02
CA PHE A 165 -2.89 -8.04 -10.44
C PHE A 165 -1.85 -8.49 -9.40
N PHE A 166 -2.14 -9.61 -8.72
CA PHE A 166 -1.22 -10.29 -7.82
C PHE A 166 -0.55 -11.43 -8.58
N ASP A 167 0.67 -11.19 -9.01
CA ASP A 167 1.39 -11.98 -10.01
C ASP A 167 2.45 -12.87 -9.37
N GLY A 168 2.08 -14.07 -8.98
CA GLY A 168 2.99 -15.07 -8.40
C GLY A 168 3.53 -14.69 -7.01
N THR A 169 2.96 -13.72 -6.34
CA THR A 169 3.31 -13.37 -4.96
C THR A 169 2.87 -14.47 -4.01
N ARG A 170 3.68 -14.74 -2.97
CA ARG A 170 3.54 -15.97 -2.19
C ARG A 170 2.31 -15.97 -1.28
N GLN A 171 1.94 -14.84 -0.69
CA GLN A 171 0.82 -14.75 0.26
C GLN A 171 0.32 -13.31 0.45
N ARG A 172 -0.82 -13.18 1.15
CA ARG A 172 -1.42 -11.91 1.58
C ARG A 172 -1.98 -11.07 0.42
N HIS A 173 -3.10 -11.53 -0.15
CA HIS A 173 -3.76 -10.80 -1.24
C HIS A 173 -5.24 -10.44 -0.91
N PRO A 174 -5.55 -9.77 0.19
CA PRO A 174 -4.72 -9.39 1.35
C PRO A 174 -4.74 -10.42 2.49
N ARG A 175 -3.95 -10.17 3.56
CA ARG A 175 -4.21 -10.68 4.90
C ARG A 175 -4.92 -9.62 5.72
N LEU A 176 -6.09 -9.94 6.26
CA LEU A 176 -6.95 -9.02 6.99
C LEU A 176 -7.16 -9.47 8.43
N ARG A 177 -7.01 -8.53 9.37
CA ARG A 177 -7.49 -8.59 10.75
C ARG A 177 -8.43 -7.43 11.02
N PHE A 178 -9.53 -7.72 11.74
CA PHE A 178 -10.59 -6.74 11.98
C PHE A 178 -11.17 -6.20 10.67
N GLY A 179 -11.33 -4.96 10.49
CA GLY A 179 -11.64 -4.24 9.26
C GLY A 179 -12.62 -4.85 8.26
N LYS A 180 -12.93 -4.06 7.26
CA LYS A 180 -13.84 -4.42 6.17
C LYS A 180 -13.15 -4.19 4.83
N VAL A 181 -13.09 -5.22 4.00
CA VAL A 181 -12.48 -5.14 2.67
C VAL A 181 -13.49 -5.48 1.60
N HIS A 182 -13.60 -4.63 0.59
CA HIS A 182 -14.25 -4.95 -0.67
C HIS A 182 -13.17 -5.29 -1.70
N LEU A 183 -13.16 -6.54 -2.13
CA LEU A 183 -12.18 -7.12 -3.04
C LEU A 183 -12.89 -7.51 -4.33
N TYR A 184 -12.71 -6.75 -5.43
CA TYR A 184 -13.43 -7.04 -6.65
C TYR A 184 -12.63 -6.79 -7.93
N ASN A 185 -12.92 -7.57 -8.97
CA ASN A 185 -12.27 -7.48 -10.28
C ASN A 185 -10.74 -7.55 -10.20
N ASN A 186 -10.20 -8.36 -9.27
CA ASN A 186 -8.77 -8.60 -9.19
C ASN A 186 -8.42 -9.92 -9.88
N TYR A 187 -7.19 -10.01 -10.32
CA TYR A 187 -6.61 -11.26 -10.80
C TYR A 187 -5.46 -11.67 -9.88
N THR A 188 -5.58 -12.84 -9.26
CA THR A 188 -4.56 -13.41 -8.37
C THR A 188 -4.16 -14.77 -8.94
N ARG A 189 -2.88 -14.93 -9.26
CA ARG A 189 -2.38 -16.19 -9.82
C ARG A 189 -1.17 -16.71 -9.09
N ASP A 190 -1.01 -18.04 -9.12
CA ASP A 190 0.21 -18.78 -8.77
C ASP A 190 0.80 -18.40 -7.39
N TRP A 191 -0.06 -18.29 -6.38
CA TRP A 191 0.38 -18.03 -5.00
C TRP A 191 1.07 -19.24 -4.36
N GLY A 192 1.94 -18.99 -3.38
CA GLY A 192 2.74 -20.04 -2.75
C GLY A 192 2.11 -20.69 -1.52
N ILE A 193 1.24 -19.98 -0.78
CA ILE A 193 0.60 -20.50 0.44
C ILE A 193 -0.93 -20.40 0.33
N TYR A 194 -1.46 -19.21 0.20
CA TYR A 194 -2.89 -18.89 0.04
C TYR A 194 -3.04 -17.59 -0.76
N ALA A 195 -4.22 -17.37 -1.33
CA ALA A 195 -4.51 -16.09 -1.96
C ALA A 195 -4.96 -15.04 -0.92
N VAL A 196 -6.03 -15.29 -0.19
CA VAL A 196 -6.62 -14.36 0.78
C VAL A 196 -6.59 -14.99 2.17
N CYS A 197 -6.28 -14.21 3.20
CA CYS A 197 -6.30 -14.68 4.58
C CYS A 197 -7.19 -13.81 5.46
N ALA A 198 -8.18 -14.43 6.08
CA ALA A 198 -9.07 -13.80 7.05
C ALA A 198 -8.65 -14.22 8.47
N GLY A 199 -8.26 -13.25 9.28
CA GLY A 199 -7.95 -13.41 10.69
C GLY A 199 -9.10 -12.96 11.59
N VAL A 200 -8.78 -12.50 12.79
CA VAL A 200 -9.74 -12.08 13.79
C VAL A 200 -10.74 -11.04 13.25
N GLU A 201 -12.03 -11.33 13.38
CA GLU A 201 -13.14 -10.45 12.99
C GLU A 201 -13.07 -9.85 11.56
N ALA A 202 -12.30 -10.48 10.68
CA ALA A 202 -12.16 -10.01 9.30
C ALA A 202 -13.48 -10.09 8.53
N GLN A 203 -13.83 -9.02 7.82
CA GLN A 203 -15.03 -8.97 6.97
C GLN A 203 -14.60 -8.69 5.53
N ILE A 204 -14.83 -9.64 4.63
CA ILE A 204 -14.40 -9.53 3.24
C ILE A 204 -15.60 -9.79 2.32
N VAL A 205 -15.89 -8.81 1.45
CA VAL A 205 -16.78 -9.01 0.31
C VAL A 205 -15.91 -9.23 -0.92
N SER A 206 -15.95 -10.43 -1.48
CA SER A 206 -15.16 -10.83 -2.64
C SER A 206 -16.09 -11.05 -3.84
N GLN A 207 -15.92 -10.26 -4.89
CA GLN A 207 -16.80 -10.30 -6.06
C GLN A 207 -16.00 -10.20 -7.36
N CYS A 208 -16.39 -10.99 -8.35
CA CYS A 208 -15.82 -10.91 -9.71
C CYS A 208 -14.28 -11.01 -9.75
N ASN A 209 -13.67 -11.71 -8.79
CA ASN A 209 -12.24 -11.95 -8.78
C ASN A 209 -11.91 -13.24 -9.54
N ILE A 210 -10.77 -13.26 -10.20
CA ILE A 210 -10.21 -14.46 -10.82
C ILE A 210 -9.07 -14.97 -9.93
N TYR A 211 -9.18 -16.22 -9.49
CA TYR A 211 -8.16 -16.94 -8.73
C TYR A 211 -7.63 -18.11 -9.56
N GLU A 212 -6.44 -17.97 -10.08
CA GLU A 212 -5.74 -19.01 -10.86
C GLU A 212 -4.65 -19.67 -9.99
N GLY A 213 -5.03 -20.73 -9.30
CA GLY A 213 -4.10 -21.47 -8.44
C GLY A 213 -3.12 -22.29 -9.23
N GLY A 214 -1.84 -22.05 -9.02
CA GLY A 214 -0.76 -22.87 -9.54
C GLY A 214 -0.61 -24.19 -8.75
N HIS A 215 0.52 -24.37 -8.10
CA HIS A 215 0.77 -25.58 -7.27
C HIS A 215 -0.10 -25.56 -6.00
N LYS A 216 -0.28 -24.43 -5.32
CA LYS A 216 -1.17 -24.28 -4.17
C LYS A 216 -2.57 -23.85 -4.60
N LYS A 217 -3.59 -24.49 -4.01
CA LYS A 217 -5.01 -24.32 -4.39
C LYS A 217 -5.84 -23.57 -3.35
N THR A 218 -5.29 -23.28 -2.16
CA THR A 218 -6.00 -22.58 -1.09
C THR A 218 -6.26 -21.12 -1.50
N VAL A 219 -7.49 -20.79 -1.80
CA VAL A 219 -7.89 -19.40 -2.10
C VAL A 219 -8.07 -18.65 -0.80
N PHE A 220 -8.98 -19.10 0.07
CA PHE A 220 -9.24 -18.47 1.37
C PHE A 220 -8.68 -19.30 2.50
N LYS A 221 -7.84 -18.67 3.35
CA LYS A 221 -7.34 -19.24 4.61
C LYS A 221 -7.94 -18.47 5.79
N TYR A 222 -8.41 -19.20 6.77
CA TYR A 222 -8.90 -18.64 8.03
C TYR A 222 -7.86 -18.86 9.13
N MET A 223 -7.58 -17.82 9.91
CA MET A 223 -6.65 -17.90 11.05
C MET A 223 -7.45 -17.83 12.35
N PRO A 224 -7.31 -18.81 13.25
CA PRO A 224 -8.02 -18.86 14.54
C PRO A 224 -7.37 -17.86 15.52
N GLU A 225 -7.57 -16.60 15.30
CA GLU A 225 -7.08 -15.51 16.16
C GLU A 225 -8.24 -14.97 17.01
N LYS A 226 -7.95 -14.58 18.25
CA LYS A 226 -8.94 -13.94 19.14
C LYS A 226 -8.59 -12.47 19.37
N ALA A 227 -9.61 -11.63 19.45
CA ALA A 227 -9.43 -10.22 19.82
C ALA A 227 -9.06 -10.10 21.29
N ALA A 228 -8.14 -9.21 21.61
CA ALA A 228 -7.63 -9.05 22.98
C ALA A 228 -8.68 -8.55 24.00
N ASP A 229 -9.77 -7.93 23.51
CA ASP A 229 -10.86 -7.40 24.33
C ASP A 229 -12.05 -8.37 24.46
N ARG A 230 -11.95 -9.61 23.98
CA ARG A 230 -12.96 -10.63 24.12
C ARG A 230 -12.53 -11.69 25.12
N GLU A 231 -13.35 -11.86 26.16
CA GLU A 231 -13.20 -12.96 27.10
C GLU A 231 -13.38 -14.30 26.40
N GLU A 232 -12.76 -15.35 26.98
CA GLU A 232 -13.00 -16.71 26.53
C GLU A 232 -14.43 -17.11 26.90
N THR A 233 -15.28 -17.35 25.92
CA THR A 233 -16.56 -18.05 26.11
C THR A 233 -16.39 -19.51 25.89
#